data_4f11b83d3cffd2535dad51447f3fef69
#
_entry.id   4f11b83d3cffd2535dad51447f3fef69
#
_cell.length_a   1.000
_cell.length_b   1.000
_cell.length_c   1.000
_cell.angle_alpha   90.00
_cell.angle_beta   90.00
_cell.angle_gamma   90.00
#
_symmetry.space_group_name_H-M   'P 1'
#
loop_
_entity.id
_entity.type
_entity.pdbx_description
1 polymer ?
#
loop_
_entity_poly.entity_id
_entity_poly.type
_entity_poly.pdbx_seq_one_letter_code
_entity_poly.pdbx_strand_id
1 'polypeptide(L)'
;YARENSIPFLGTCGGFQHAVIEYARNVLGWQDAGHAETDSEGRMVIAPLSCSLVETSAVVELRANTLIARAYGRESIEEGYHCRYGVDSAFAGELEQGDLRVTGWDEEGEIRAVELVTHPFFVATLFQHERHALDGRPSPLVQALIRAAAQ
;
A
#
# COMPACT_ATOMS: atom_id res chain seq x y z
N TYR A 1 2.26 6.81 14.59
CA TYR A 1 3.12 7.98 14.79
C TYR A 1 3.23 8.83 13.51
N ALA A 2 3.70 8.27 12.39
CA ALA A 2 3.88 9.02 11.13
C ALA A 2 2.56 9.65 10.65
N ARG A 3 1.48 8.86 10.63
CA ARG A 3 0.14 9.33 10.25
C ARG A 3 -0.32 10.52 11.10
N GLU A 4 -0.20 10.44 12.42
CA GLU A 4 -0.70 11.45 13.36
C GLU A 4 0.17 12.71 13.42
N ASN A 5 1.43 12.62 13.04
CA ASN A 5 2.39 13.72 13.10
C ASN A 5 2.74 14.28 11.71
N SER A 6 1.98 13.93 10.68
CA SER A 6 2.18 14.39 9.30
C SER A 6 3.61 14.16 8.78
N ILE A 7 4.26 13.07 9.25
CA ILE A 7 5.60 12.70 8.81
C ILE A 7 5.49 11.91 7.51
N PRO A 8 6.14 12.30 6.43
CA PRO A 8 6.13 11.57 5.18
C PRO A 8 6.45 10.09 5.37
N PHE A 9 5.58 9.22 4.85
CA PHE A 9 5.64 7.78 5.04
C PHE A 9 5.55 7.05 3.69
N LEU A 10 6.39 6.05 3.53
CA LEU A 10 6.36 5.11 2.41
C LEU A 10 6.53 3.70 2.95
N GLY A 11 5.50 2.86 2.76
CA GLY A 11 5.51 1.46 3.19
C GLY A 11 5.50 0.52 1.99
N THR A 12 6.30 -0.56 2.04
CA THR A 12 6.30 -1.61 1.00
C THR A 12 6.08 -2.97 1.62
N CYS A 13 5.40 -3.87 0.92
CA CYS A 13 5.13 -5.26 1.35
C CYS A 13 4.58 -5.31 2.80
N GLY A 14 5.37 -5.75 3.77
CA GLY A 14 4.99 -5.75 5.18
C GLY A 14 4.65 -4.36 5.73
N GLY A 15 5.32 -3.30 5.25
CA GLY A 15 5.00 -1.91 5.59
C GLY A 15 3.61 -1.49 5.12
N PHE A 16 3.19 -1.93 3.94
CA PHE A 16 1.82 -1.74 3.44
C PHE A 16 0.81 -2.48 4.33
N GLN A 17 1.05 -3.75 4.63
CA GLN A 17 0.16 -4.57 5.45
C GLN A 17 -0.06 -3.96 6.83
N HIS A 18 1.02 -3.54 7.50
CA HIS A 18 0.93 -2.93 8.83
C HIS A 18 0.34 -1.52 8.81
N ALA A 19 0.52 -0.74 7.73
CA ALA A 19 -0.15 0.55 7.56
C ALA A 19 -1.68 0.38 7.48
N VAL A 20 -2.17 -0.63 6.78
CA VAL A 20 -3.61 -0.94 6.70
C VAL A 20 -4.15 -1.41 8.06
N ILE A 21 -3.43 -2.29 8.77
CA ILE A 21 -3.83 -2.74 10.11
C ILE A 21 -3.85 -1.57 11.10
N GLU A 22 -2.82 -0.70 11.07
CA GLU A 22 -2.77 0.50 11.94
C GLU A 22 -3.98 1.40 11.69
N TYR A 23 -4.29 1.66 10.43
CA TYR A 23 -5.44 2.47 10.06
C TYR A 23 -6.76 1.84 10.52
N ALA A 24 -6.95 0.56 10.28
CA ALA A 24 -8.14 -0.18 10.70
C ALA A 24 -8.33 -0.11 12.22
N ARG A 25 -7.27 -0.33 13.01
CA ARG A 25 -7.32 -0.29 14.47
C ARG A 25 -7.54 1.10 15.04
N ASN A 26 -6.80 2.08 14.57
CA ASN A 26 -6.69 3.39 15.21
C ASN A 26 -7.60 4.46 14.60
N VAL A 27 -8.06 4.29 13.37
CA VAL A 27 -8.98 5.23 12.70
C VAL A 27 -10.39 4.66 12.63
N LEU A 28 -10.55 3.41 12.17
CA LEU A 28 -11.86 2.78 12.06
C LEU A 28 -12.34 2.12 13.35
N GLY A 29 -11.48 2.02 14.37
CA GLY A 29 -11.81 1.43 15.68
C GLY A 29 -11.91 -0.10 15.67
N TRP A 30 -11.36 -0.78 14.65
CA TRP A 30 -11.36 -2.25 14.55
C TRP A 30 -10.21 -2.83 15.37
N GLN A 31 -10.38 -2.89 16.68
CA GLN A 31 -9.32 -3.34 17.60
C GLN A 31 -8.87 -4.78 17.31
N ASP A 32 -9.72 -5.58 16.68
CA ASP A 32 -9.49 -6.96 16.29
C ASP A 32 -8.94 -7.12 14.85
N ALA A 33 -8.64 -6.01 14.16
CA ALA A 33 -8.01 -6.08 12.84
C ALA A 33 -6.62 -6.72 12.94
N GLY A 34 -6.35 -7.72 12.11
CA GLY A 34 -5.16 -8.56 12.22
C GLY A 34 -4.62 -9.03 10.88
N HIS A 35 -3.55 -9.81 10.99
CA HIS A 35 -2.80 -10.41 9.89
C HIS A 35 -2.91 -11.94 9.98
N ALA A 36 -3.44 -12.58 8.94
CA ALA A 36 -3.70 -14.02 8.95
C ALA A 36 -2.45 -14.91 9.05
N GLU A 37 -1.25 -14.34 8.94
CA GLU A 37 0.01 -15.07 9.18
C GLU A 37 0.32 -15.21 10.68
N THR A 38 -0.07 -14.21 11.48
CA THR A 38 0.31 -14.10 12.90
C THR A 38 -0.85 -14.21 13.86
N ASP A 39 -2.05 -13.87 13.41
CA ASP A 39 -3.26 -13.85 14.21
C ASP A 39 -4.20 -15.01 13.81
N SER A 40 -4.89 -15.61 14.78
CA SER A 40 -5.81 -16.72 14.57
C SER A 40 -7.29 -16.34 14.74
N GLU A 41 -7.55 -15.15 15.30
CA GLU A 41 -8.90 -14.66 15.60
C GLU A 41 -9.03 -13.18 15.24
N GLY A 42 -10.25 -12.72 14.99
CA GLY A 42 -10.55 -11.34 14.63
C GLY A 42 -10.74 -11.11 13.14
N ARG A 43 -10.73 -9.84 12.74
CA ARG A 43 -10.84 -9.43 11.33
C ARG A 43 -9.49 -9.52 10.64
N MET A 44 -9.29 -10.55 9.85
CA MET A 44 -8.05 -10.71 9.07
C MET A 44 -8.07 -9.76 7.88
N VAL A 45 -7.85 -8.46 8.14
CA VAL A 45 -7.81 -7.43 7.07
C VAL A 45 -6.64 -7.66 6.11
N ILE A 46 -5.61 -8.37 6.58
CA ILE A 46 -4.54 -8.91 5.75
C ILE A 46 -4.69 -10.42 5.70
N ALA A 47 -4.93 -10.94 4.52
CA ALA A 47 -5.22 -12.35 4.24
C ALA A 47 -4.27 -12.93 3.18
N PRO A 48 -4.17 -14.28 3.06
CA PRO A 48 -3.42 -14.90 1.98
C PRO A 48 -3.94 -14.40 0.62
N LEU A 49 -3.03 -14.07 -0.29
CA LEU A 49 -3.38 -13.74 -1.66
C LEU A 49 -3.94 -14.97 -2.38
N SER A 50 -4.88 -14.77 -3.29
CA SER A 50 -5.43 -15.82 -4.17
C SER A 50 -4.34 -16.51 -4.99
N CYS A 51 -3.31 -15.73 -5.38
CA CYS A 51 -2.11 -16.22 -6.04
C CYS A 51 -0.87 -15.66 -5.33
N SER A 52 0.09 -16.52 -5.00
CA SER A 52 1.34 -16.07 -4.36
C SER A 52 2.17 -15.23 -5.32
N LEU A 53 2.51 -14.01 -4.92
CA LEU A 53 3.32 -13.06 -5.68
C LEU A 53 4.78 -13.10 -5.18
N VAL A 54 5.49 -14.20 -5.46
CA VAL A 54 6.88 -14.39 -5.03
C VAL A 54 7.80 -14.41 -6.26
N GLU A 55 8.79 -13.50 -6.27
CA GLU A 55 9.75 -13.31 -7.38
C GLU A 55 9.05 -13.17 -8.75
N THR A 56 7.98 -12.39 -8.77
CA THR A 56 7.20 -12.12 -9.99
C THR A 56 7.00 -10.63 -10.18
N SER A 57 6.67 -10.21 -11.39
CA SER A 57 6.17 -8.88 -11.69
C SER A 57 4.75 -8.93 -12.24
N ALA A 58 3.99 -7.89 -12.01
CA ALA A 58 2.63 -7.77 -12.52
C ALA A 58 2.30 -6.30 -12.84
N VAL A 59 1.31 -6.12 -13.71
CA VAL A 59 0.75 -4.81 -14.01
C VAL A 59 -0.09 -4.32 -12.83
N VAL A 60 0.05 -3.03 -12.52
CA VAL A 60 -0.77 -2.33 -11.52
C VAL A 60 -1.39 -1.11 -12.19
N GLU A 61 -2.70 -1.06 -12.16
CA GLU A 61 -3.47 0.13 -12.59
C GLU A 61 -3.59 1.10 -11.43
N LEU A 62 -3.23 2.36 -11.66
CA LEU A 62 -3.19 3.42 -10.66
C LEU A 62 -4.37 4.38 -10.84
N ARG A 63 -4.96 4.79 -9.73
CA ARG A 63 -5.99 5.84 -9.73
C ARG A 63 -5.39 7.17 -10.17
N ALA A 64 -6.03 7.81 -11.15
CA ALA A 64 -5.63 9.14 -11.64
C ALA A 64 -5.60 10.18 -10.52
N ASN A 65 -4.71 11.16 -10.63
CA ASN A 65 -4.57 12.29 -9.70
C ASN A 65 -4.13 11.94 -8.27
N THR A 66 -3.61 10.74 -8.05
CA THR A 66 -3.03 10.30 -6.77
C THR A 66 -1.56 10.65 -6.66
N LEU A 67 -0.99 10.56 -5.44
CA LEU A 67 0.45 10.78 -5.22
C LEU A 67 1.29 9.75 -5.99
N ILE A 68 0.85 8.48 -5.97
CA ILE A 68 1.54 7.41 -6.66
C ILE A 68 1.51 7.59 -8.18
N ALA A 69 0.35 7.91 -8.78
CA ALA A 69 0.25 8.15 -10.21
C ALA A 69 1.12 9.33 -10.66
N ARG A 70 1.16 10.42 -9.85
CA ARG A 70 2.06 11.57 -10.11
C ARG A 70 3.53 11.21 -9.99
N ALA A 71 3.90 10.36 -9.02
CA ALA A 71 5.29 9.93 -8.85
C ALA A 71 5.80 9.13 -10.06
N TYR A 72 4.96 8.23 -10.59
CA TYR A 72 5.28 7.43 -11.78
C TYR A 72 5.07 8.19 -13.10
N GLY A 73 4.26 9.24 -13.12
CA GLY A 73 3.90 9.98 -14.33
C GLY A 73 3.02 9.19 -15.30
N ARG A 74 2.36 8.13 -14.83
CA ARG A 74 1.48 7.23 -15.61
C ARG A 74 0.49 6.51 -14.71
N GLU A 75 -0.56 5.94 -15.30
CA GLU A 75 -1.65 5.25 -14.60
C GLU A 75 -1.56 3.71 -14.73
N SER A 76 -0.64 3.18 -15.52
CA SER A 76 -0.36 1.76 -15.60
C SER A 76 1.15 1.53 -15.47
N ILE A 77 1.54 0.65 -14.54
CA ILE A 77 2.94 0.35 -14.22
C ILE A 77 3.14 -1.16 -14.14
N GLU A 78 4.37 -1.62 -14.25
CA GLU A 78 4.77 -2.99 -13.96
C GLU A 78 5.76 -2.97 -12.81
N GLU A 79 5.47 -3.75 -11.75
CA GLU A 79 6.27 -3.78 -10.52
C GLU A 79 6.50 -5.19 -10.00
N GLY A 80 7.60 -5.35 -9.28
CA GLY A 80 8.01 -6.63 -8.72
C GLY A 80 7.44 -6.88 -7.32
N TYR A 81 7.23 -8.16 -7.01
CA TYR A 81 6.67 -8.62 -5.73
C TYR A 81 7.49 -9.73 -5.09
N HIS A 82 7.45 -9.74 -3.77
CA HIS A 82 7.81 -10.90 -2.95
C HIS A 82 6.84 -11.00 -1.76
N CYS A 83 5.54 -11.20 -2.05
CA CYS A 83 4.46 -11.19 -1.05
C CYS A 83 3.53 -12.38 -1.20
N ARG A 84 3.03 -12.88 -0.06
CA ARG A 84 2.04 -13.97 0.02
C ARG A 84 0.72 -13.51 0.63
N TYR A 85 0.70 -12.33 1.24
CA TYR A 85 -0.43 -11.75 1.94
C TYR A 85 -0.72 -10.35 1.41
N GLY A 86 -1.98 -9.98 1.37
CA GLY A 86 -2.46 -8.68 0.93
C GLY A 86 -3.74 -8.29 1.63
N VAL A 87 -4.32 -7.16 1.28
CA VAL A 87 -5.61 -6.72 1.84
C VAL A 87 -6.71 -7.66 1.36
N ASP A 88 -7.53 -8.15 2.28
CA ASP A 88 -8.75 -8.85 1.92
C ASP A 88 -9.74 -7.85 1.30
N SER A 89 -10.09 -8.07 0.03
CA SER A 89 -10.98 -7.20 -0.75
C SER A 89 -12.38 -7.06 -0.15
N ALA A 90 -12.80 -8.00 0.71
CA ALA A 90 -14.05 -7.90 1.44
C ALA A 90 -14.12 -6.66 2.35
N PHE A 91 -12.99 -6.15 2.83
CA PHE A 91 -12.93 -4.97 3.67
C PHE A 91 -12.67 -3.66 2.90
N ALA A 92 -12.46 -3.71 1.59
CA ALA A 92 -12.07 -2.53 0.79
C ALA A 92 -13.01 -1.33 0.96
N GLY A 93 -14.32 -1.57 0.83
CA GLY A 93 -15.32 -0.49 0.96
C GLY A 93 -15.39 0.13 2.35
N GLU A 94 -15.13 -0.65 3.40
CA GLU A 94 -15.11 -0.15 4.77
C GLU A 94 -13.79 0.60 5.08
N LEU A 95 -12.67 0.14 4.54
CA LEU A 95 -11.38 0.83 4.66
C LEU A 95 -11.41 2.23 4.05
N GLU A 96 -12.16 2.42 2.95
CA GLU A 96 -12.31 3.72 2.27
C GLU A 96 -13.37 4.65 2.89
N GLN A 97 -13.98 4.30 4.02
CA GLN A 97 -14.95 5.20 4.70
C GLN A 97 -14.32 6.44 5.31
N GLY A 98 -13.04 6.41 5.66
CA GLY A 98 -12.27 7.55 6.15
C GLY A 98 -11.47 8.25 5.05
N ASP A 99 -10.25 8.60 5.34
CA ASP A 99 -9.32 9.27 4.42
C ASP A 99 -8.33 8.34 3.71
N LEU A 100 -8.36 7.04 4.04
CA LEU A 100 -7.62 6.05 3.25
C LEU A 100 -8.31 5.84 1.90
N ARG A 101 -7.52 5.79 0.86
CA ARG A 101 -7.98 5.49 -0.52
C ARG A 101 -7.16 4.38 -1.13
N VAL A 102 -7.84 3.45 -1.75
CA VAL A 102 -7.19 2.49 -2.64
C VAL A 102 -6.78 3.22 -3.91
N THR A 103 -5.52 3.14 -4.26
CA THR A 103 -4.92 3.91 -5.36
C THR A 103 -4.20 3.05 -6.39
N GLY A 104 -4.17 1.73 -6.19
CA GLY A 104 -3.63 0.79 -7.16
C GLY A 104 -4.25 -0.60 -7.03
N TRP A 105 -4.53 -1.21 -8.18
CA TRP A 105 -5.07 -2.57 -8.31
C TRP A 105 -4.32 -3.36 -9.36
N ASP A 106 -4.31 -4.68 -9.23
CA ASP A 106 -3.91 -5.56 -10.33
C ASP A 106 -5.06 -5.83 -11.31
N GLU A 107 -4.80 -6.71 -12.29
CA GLU A 107 -5.76 -7.07 -13.33
C GLU A 107 -7.00 -7.81 -12.78
N GLU A 108 -6.88 -8.48 -11.64
CA GLU A 108 -7.97 -9.15 -10.94
C GLU A 108 -8.77 -8.20 -10.03
N GLY A 109 -8.33 -6.94 -9.88
CA GLY A 109 -8.97 -5.95 -9.02
C GLY A 109 -8.53 -6.04 -7.56
N GLU A 110 -7.50 -6.81 -7.25
CA GLU A 110 -6.93 -6.93 -5.92
C GLU A 110 -6.13 -5.67 -5.54
N ILE A 111 -6.23 -5.24 -4.29
CA ILE A 111 -5.60 -4.00 -3.79
C ILE A 111 -4.07 -4.14 -3.75
N ARG A 112 -3.39 -3.21 -4.40
CA ARG A 112 -1.92 -3.17 -4.51
C ARG A 112 -1.29 -1.89 -3.97
N ALA A 113 -2.07 -0.81 -3.81
CA ALA A 113 -1.59 0.43 -3.22
C ALA A 113 -2.71 1.21 -2.52
N VAL A 114 -2.33 1.93 -1.46
CA VAL A 114 -3.21 2.84 -0.72
C VAL A 114 -2.49 4.15 -0.39
N GLU A 115 -3.28 5.22 -0.21
CA GLU A 115 -2.82 6.54 0.24
C GLU A 115 -3.76 7.11 1.30
N LEU A 116 -3.24 8.01 2.14
CA LEU A 116 -4.07 8.90 2.98
C LEU A 116 -4.21 10.25 2.30
N VAL A 117 -5.44 10.61 1.91
CA VAL A 117 -5.69 11.83 1.11
C VAL A 117 -5.51 13.13 1.89
N THR A 118 -5.60 13.09 3.21
CA THR A 118 -5.42 14.25 4.10
C THR A 118 -3.96 14.41 4.58
N HIS A 119 -3.10 13.44 4.26
CA HIS A 119 -1.71 13.45 4.70
C HIS A 119 -0.79 14.04 3.63
N PRO A 120 0.26 14.82 3.98
CA PRO A 120 1.19 15.42 3.02
C PRO A 120 1.85 14.39 2.08
N PHE A 121 2.25 13.25 2.63
CA PHE A 121 2.75 12.09 1.86
C PHE A 121 2.62 10.83 2.71
N PHE A 122 1.62 10.02 2.44
CA PHE A 122 1.45 8.71 3.05
C PHE A 122 1.04 7.73 1.95
N VAL A 123 1.99 6.96 1.48
CA VAL A 123 1.80 5.97 0.40
C VAL A 123 2.26 4.62 0.89
N ALA A 124 1.47 3.60 0.63
CA ALA A 124 1.86 2.23 0.90
C ALA A 124 1.53 1.31 -0.29
N THR A 125 2.45 0.42 -0.65
CA THR A 125 2.34 -0.47 -1.79
C THR A 125 2.63 -1.92 -1.39
N LEU A 126 1.87 -2.87 -1.92
CA LEU A 126 2.18 -4.28 -1.76
C LEU A 126 3.41 -4.67 -2.59
N PHE A 127 3.57 -4.09 -3.75
CA PHE A 127 4.75 -4.27 -4.58
C PHE A 127 5.99 -3.57 -4.00
N GLN A 128 7.16 -4.05 -4.40
CA GLN A 128 8.46 -3.65 -3.88
C GLN A 128 9.20 -2.77 -4.91
N HIS A 129 8.77 -1.51 -5.04
CA HIS A 129 9.37 -0.53 -5.95
C HIS A 129 10.86 -0.25 -5.66
N GLU A 130 11.33 -0.53 -4.44
CA GLU A 130 12.74 -0.43 -4.05
C GLU A 130 13.63 -1.41 -4.80
N ARG A 131 13.07 -2.48 -5.39
CA ARG A 131 13.80 -3.46 -6.22
C ARG A 131 14.38 -2.82 -7.49
N HIS A 132 13.88 -1.67 -7.93
CA HIS A 132 14.50 -0.89 -9.02
C HIS A 132 16.00 -0.61 -8.75
N ALA A 133 16.39 -0.48 -7.49
CA ALA A 133 17.78 -0.25 -7.11
C ALA A 133 18.71 -1.40 -7.50
N LEU A 134 18.20 -2.63 -7.60
CA LEU A 134 18.97 -3.79 -8.04
C LEU A 134 19.41 -3.64 -9.50
N ASP A 135 18.64 -2.91 -10.30
CA ASP A 135 18.93 -2.60 -11.71
C ASP A 135 19.59 -1.21 -11.87
N GLY A 136 20.02 -0.58 -10.78
CA GLY A 136 20.59 0.76 -10.77
C GLY A 136 19.60 1.88 -11.14
N ARG A 137 18.31 1.61 -11.07
CA ARG A 137 17.25 2.59 -11.36
C ARG A 137 16.71 3.20 -10.07
N PRO A 138 16.52 4.52 -9.98
CA PRO A 138 15.91 5.14 -8.82
C PRO A 138 14.40 4.82 -8.78
N SER A 139 13.89 4.49 -7.59
CA SER A 139 12.46 4.33 -7.40
C SER A 139 11.72 5.68 -7.46
N PRO A 140 10.67 5.83 -8.29
CA PRO A 140 9.87 7.05 -8.35
C PRO A 140 9.26 7.45 -6.99
N LEU A 141 8.80 6.46 -6.20
CA LEU A 141 8.19 6.70 -4.89
C LEU A 141 9.22 7.15 -3.84
N VAL A 142 10.44 6.60 -3.86
CA VAL A 142 11.52 7.07 -2.97
C VAL A 142 11.88 8.51 -3.29
N GLN A 143 11.96 8.87 -4.58
CA GLN A 143 12.22 10.25 -4.97
C GLN A 143 11.08 11.19 -4.54
N ALA A 144 9.82 10.74 -4.63
CA ALA A 144 8.67 11.51 -4.17
C ALA A 144 8.66 11.69 -2.64
N LEU A 145 9.00 10.64 -1.88
CA LEU A 145 9.18 10.70 -0.42
C LEU A 145 10.25 11.73 -0.02
N ILE A 146 11.43 11.69 -0.65
CA ILE A 146 12.51 12.62 -0.37
C ILE A 146 12.07 14.07 -0.62
N ARG A 147 11.38 14.33 -1.72
CA ARG A 147 10.82 15.66 -2.02
C ARG A 147 9.80 16.11 -0.97
N ALA A 148 8.93 15.22 -0.50
CA ALA A 148 7.97 15.55 0.53
C ALA A 148 8.63 15.81 1.90
N ALA A 149 9.68 15.06 2.24
CA ALA A 149 10.41 15.22 3.48
C ALA A 149 11.32 16.47 3.53
N ALA A 150 11.59 17.10 2.39
CA ALA A 150 12.39 18.31 2.28
C ALA A 150 11.56 19.62 2.36
N GLN A 151 10.25 19.53 2.48
CA GLN A 151 9.32 20.65 2.61
C GLN A 151 9.05 20.99 4.08
#